data_e5b3be1aab4c97342638c1a1669ad6ea
#
_entry.id   e5b3be1aab4c97342638c1a1669ad6ea
#
_cell.length_a   1.000
_cell.length_b   1.000
_cell.length_c   1.000
_cell.angle_alpha   90.00
_cell.angle_beta   90.00
_cell.angle_gamma   90.00
#
_symmetry.space_group_name_H-M   'P 1'
#
loop_
_entity.id
_entity.type
_entity.pdbx_description
1 polymer ?
#
loop_
_entity_poly.entity_id
_entity_poly.type
_entity_poly.pdbx_seq_one_letter_code
_entity_poly.pdbx_strand_id
1 'polypeptide(L)'
;MKFFIYFLVFFGISFGHAYGYEEIITSNFKVVNTLGEEIKSPLVEQQLNLQTSLTNVSDREMDWVYIVQIIDSEGAIIDLNFSTGSLVKNQTLTTALFWTPHNGGTYKIETFVWDNLRDISALAPKSTSAITVT
;
A
#
# COMPACT_ATOMS: atom_id res chain seq x y z
N MET A 1 38.57 23.56 -10.69
CA MET A 1 38.61 22.09 -10.53
C MET A 1 38.06 21.64 -9.19
N LYS A 2 38.57 22.18 -8.10
CA LYS A 2 38.04 21.83 -6.76
C LYS A 2 36.56 22.17 -6.60
N PHE A 3 36.08 23.19 -7.24
CA PHE A 3 34.69 23.61 -7.17
C PHE A 3 33.72 22.59 -7.70
N PHE A 4 34.09 21.86 -8.75
CA PHE A 4 33.22 20.84 -9.33
C PHE A 4 32.99 19.68 -8.37
N ILE A 5 34.02 19.29 -7.63
CA ILE A 5 33.92 18.19 -6.69
C ILE A 5 32.96 18.56 -5.54
N TYR A 6 33.09 19.74 -5.02
CA TYR A 6 32.18 20.21 -3.95
C TYR A 6 30.75 20.32 -4.42
N PHE A 7 30.56 20.78 -5.63
CA PHE A 7 29.23 20.91 -6.20
C PHE A 7 28.54 19.53 -6.36
N LEU A 8 29.28 18.52 -6.81
CA LEU A 8 28.74 17.17 -6.96
C LEU A 8 28.35 16.56 -5.62
N VAL A 9 29.17 16.75 -4.60
CA VAL A 9 28.87 16.23 -3.27
C VAL A 9 27.61 16.89 -2.71
N PHE A 10 27.49 18.18 -2.85
CA PHE A 10 26.31 18.91 -2.40
C PHE A 10 25.05 18.42 -3.11
N PHE A 11 25.12 18.18 -4.40
CA PHE A 11 24.00 17.72 -5.19
C PHE A 11 23.56 16.31 -4.75
N GLY A 12 24.50 15.44 -4.47
CA GLY A 12 24.21 14.09 -4.00
C GLY A 12 23.49 14.10 -2.64
N ILE A 13 23.89 14.97 -1.75
CA ILE A 13 23.23 15.13 -0.44
C ILE A 13 21.78 15.59 -0.60
N SER A 14 21.53 16.52 -1.51
CA SER A 14 20.17 16.99 -1.78
C SER A 14 19.25 15.88 -2.25
N PHE A 15 19.73 14.99 -3.11
CA PHE A 15 18.94 13.86 -3.57
C PHE A 15 18.63 12.89 -2.45
N GLY A 16 19.57 12.62 -1.57
CA GLY A 16 19.34 11.74 -0.45
C GLY A 16 18.21 12.21 0.44
N HIS A 17 18.09 13.49 0.68
CA HIS A 17 17.01 14.04 1.47
C HIS A 17 15.65 13.97 0.77
N ALA A 18 15.62 14.03 -0.57
CA ALA A 18 14.36 14.03 -1.32
C ALA A 18 13.65 12.68 -1.29
N TYR A 19 14.37 11.57 -1.11
CA TYR A 19 13.83 10.22 -1.26
C TYR A 19 13.74 9.42 0.04
N GLY A 20 14.26 9.93 1.14
CA GLY A 20 14.40 9.15 2.38
C GLY A 20 13.24 9.25 3.34
N TYR A 21 12.12 9.89 2.97
CA TYR A 21 11.10 10.23 3.95
C TYR A 21 9.81 9.46 3.74
N GLU A 22 9.59 8.45 4.59
CA GLU A 22 8.33 7.73 4.70
C GLU A 22 7.82 7.84 6.13
N GLU A 23 6.54 8.12 6.29
CA GLU A 23 5.92 8.26 7.61
C GLU A 23 5.30 6.95 8.08
N ILE A 24 4.85 6.12 7.14
CA ILE A 24 4.33 4.79 7.41
C ILE A 24 5.06 3.79 6.52
N ILE A 25 5.52 2.70 7.14
CA ILE A 25 6.10 1.56 6.43
C ILE A 25 5.02 0.50 6.29
N THR A 26 4.86 -0.02 5.07
CA THR A 26 3.93 -1.09 4.80
C THR A 26 4.67 -2.42 4.71
N SER A 27 4.08 -3.49 5.26
CA SER A 27 4.56 -4.84 5.05
C SER A 27 4.08 -5.38 3.70
N ASN A 28 4.50 -6.61 3.38
CA ASN A 28 4.05 -7.29 2.18
C ASN A 28 2.53 -7.44 2.18
N PHE A 29 1.93 -7.09 1.06
CA PHE A 29 0.53 -7.34 0.79
C PHE A 29 0.28 -8.84 0.73
N LYS A 30 -0.81 -9.29 1.38
CA LYS A 30 -1.21 -10.70 1.41
C LYS A 30 -2.67 -10.86 1.10
N VAL A 31 -3.00 -11.96 0.42
CA VAL A 31 -4.36 -12.41 0.21
C VAL A 31 -4.60 -13.60 1.12
N VAL A 32 -5.54 -13.47 2.04
CA VAL A 32 -5.84 -14.53 3.01
C VAL A 32 -7.33 -14.87 2.96
N ASN A 33 -7.68 -16.07 3.44
CA ASN A 33 -9.06 -16.48 3.58
C ASN A 33 -9.66 -15.95 4.89
N THR A 34 -10.92 -16.31 5.17
CA THR A 34 -11.61 -15.88 6.39
C THR A 34 -11.01 -16.47 7.67
N LEU A 35 -10.18 -17.49 7.54
CA LEU A 35 -9.44 -18.09 8.67
C LEU A 35 -8.06 -17.49 8.87
N GLY A 36 -7.66 -16.52 8.02
CA GLY A 36 -6.35 -15.89 8.08
C GLY A 36 -5.24 -16.65 7.38
N GLU A 37 -5.57 -17.70 6.64
CA GLU A 37 -4.59 -18.50 5.92
C GLU A 37 -4.31 -17.86 4.54
N GLU A 38 -3.03 -17.80 4.16
CA GLU A 38 -2.64 -17.23 2.87
C GLU A 38 -3.15 -18.10 1.73
N ILE A 39 -3.73 -17.46 0.72
CA ILE A 39 -4.29 -18.14 -0.46
C ILE A 39 -3.42 -17.83 -1.66
N LYS A 40 -2.93 -18.88 -2.33
CA LYS A 40 -2.12 -18.76 -3.54
C LYS A 40 -2.94 -18.86 -4.81
N SER A 41 -4.07 -19.56 -4.76
CA SER A 41 -4.93 -19.80 -5.92
C SER A 41 -6.37 -19.45 -5.60
N PRO A 42 -6.72 -18.16 -5.56
CA PRO A 42 -8.08 -17.73 -5.27
C PRO A 42 -9.10 -18.29 -6.27
N LEU A 43 -10.28 -18.59 -5.76
CA LEU A 43 -11.39 -19.11 -6.57
C LEU A 43 -12.46 -18.03 -6.74
N VAL A 44 -13.20 -18.14 -7.87
CA VAL A 44 -14.41 -17.35 -8.09
C VAL A 44 -15.39 -17.58 -6.94
N GLU A 45 -16.03 -16.51 -6.47
CA GLU A 45 -16.99 -16.49 -5.36
C GLU A 45 -16.38 -16.76 -3.98
N GLN A 46 -15.06 -16.83 -3.88
CA GLN A 46 -14.38 -16.94 -2.59
C GLN A 46 -14.16 -15.55 -1.99
N GLN A 47 -14.57 -15.39 -0.75
CA GLN A 47 -14.30 -14.14 -0.03
C GLN A 47 -12.82 -14.06 0.34
N LEU A 48 -12.16 -13.01 -0.10
CA LEU A 48 -10.73 -12.77 0.14
C LEU A 48 -10.54 -11.57 1.06
N ASN A 49 -9.53 -11.65 1.91
CA ASN A 49 -9.08 -10.53 2.71
C ASN A 49 -7.77 -10.03 2.12
N LEU A 50 -7.77 -8.77 1.71
CA LEU A 50 -6.62 -8.09 1.13
C LEU A 50 -5.97 -7.29 2.25
N GLN A 51 -4.86 -7.80 2.79
CA GLN A 51 -4.29 -7.24 4.02
C GLN A 51 -2.87 -6.73 3.86
N THR A 52 -2.56 -5.73 4.66
CA THR A 52 -1.24 -5.11 4.75
C THR A 52 -1.04 -4.68 6.19
N SER A 53 0.17 -4.78 6.70
CA SER A 53 0.52 -4.22 8.01
C SER A 53 1.10 -2.83 7.82
N LEU A 54 0.64 -1.89 8.65
CA LEU A 54 1.07 -0.49 8.64
C LEU A 54 1.83 -0.23 9.94
N THR A 55 3.02 0.34 9.84
CA THR A 55 3.82 0.74 11.01
C THR A 55 4.10 2.24 10.93
N ASN A 56 3.72 2.97 11.97
CA ASN A 56 4.02 4.39 12.07
C ASN A 56 5.46 4.57 12.54
N VAL A 57 6.33 5.01 11.64
CA VAL A 57 7.74 5.28 11.93
C VAL A 57 8.03 6.76 12.12
N SER A 58 7.00 7.60 12.11
CA SER A 58 7.13 9.01 12.40
C SER A 58 7.27 9.24 13.92
N ASP A 59 7.52 10.47 14.30
CA ASP A 59 7.68 10.84 15.71
C ASP A 59 6.38 11.32 16.37
N ARG A 60 5.25 11.16 15.69
CA ARG A 60 3.93 11.62 16.15
C ARG A 60 2.83 10.63 15.78
N GLU A 61 1.66 10.81 16.38
CA GLU A 61 0.46 10.06 15.97
C GLU A 61 0.08 10.45 14.56
N MET A 62 -0.33 9.45 13.76
CA MET A 62 -0.71 9.63 12.37
C MET A 62 -2.08 9.07 12.10
N ASP A 63 -2.95 9.85 11.48
CA ASP A 63 -4.16 9.35 10.85
C ASP A 63 -3.80 8.78 9.49
N TRP A 64 -4.50 7.72 9.10
CA TRP A 64 -4.24 7.06 7.83
C TRP A 64 -5.52 6.62 7.15
N VAL A 65 -5.46 6.53 5.83
CA VAL A 65 -6.47 5.91 4.98
C VAL A 65 -5.78 4.83 4.15
N TYR A 66 -6.23 3.60 4.29
CA TYR A 66 -5.77 2.47 3.49
C TYR A 66 -6.78 2.24 2.38
N ILE A 67 -6.33 2.32 1.13
CA ILE A 67 -7.18 2.22 -0.06
C ILE A 67 -6.75 1.04 -0.89
N VAL A 68 -7.70 0.21 -1.31
CA VAL A 68 -7.45 -0.90 -2.23
C VAL A 68 -8.28 -0.68 -3.49
N GLN A 69 -7.63 -0.71 -4.63
CA GLN A 69 -8.22 -0.59 -5.94
C GLN A 69 -7.94 -1.86 -6.73
N ILE A 70 -8.98 -2.46 -7.30
CA ILE A 70 -8.86 -3.69 -8.07
C ILE A 70 -9.17 -3.40 -9.53
N ILE A 71 -8.23 -3.77 -10.39
CA ILE A 71 -8.27 -3.48 -11.82
C ILE A 71 -8.27 -4.81 -12.57
N ASP A 72 -9.20 -4.99 -13.50
CA ASP A 72 -9.26 -6.20 -14.30
C ASP A 72 -8.23 -6.20 -15.44
N SER A 73 -8.21 -7.28 -16.24
CA SER A 73 -7.23 -7.42 -17.31
C SER A 73 -7.42 -6.43 -18.46
N GLU A 74 -8.57 -5.77 -18.53
CA GLU A 74 -8.87 -4.74 -19.53
C GLU A 74 -8.57 -3.35 -19.04
N GLY A 75 -8.09 -3.22 -17.81
CA GLY A 75 -7.74 -1.92 -17.21
C GLY A 75 -8.90 -1.21 -16.54
N ALA A 76 -10.04 -1.87 -16.38
CA ALA A 76 -11.19 -1.29 -15.71
C ALA A 76 -11.08 -1.47 -14.19
N ILE A 77 -11.41 -0.42 -13.45
CA ILE A 77 -11.51 -0.48 -12.01
C ILE A 77 -12.83 -1.15 -11.66
N ILE A 78 -12.77 -2.34 -11.08
CA ILE A 78 -13.96 -3.12 -10.75
C ILE A 78 -14.35 -3.04 -9.29
N ASP A 79 -13.43 -2.62 -8.44
CA ASP A 79 -13.71 -2.42 -7.01
C ASP A 79 -12.74 -1.38 -6.44
N LEU A 80 -13.24 -0.59 -5.51
CA LEU A 80 -12.47 0.39 -4.76
C LEU A 80 -13.03 0.44 -3.35
N ASN A 81 -12.19 0.20 -2.36
CA ASN A 81 -12.62 0.23 -0.97
C ASN A 81 -11.55 0.87 -0.11
N PHE A 82 -11.92 1.32 1.09
CA PHE A 82 -10.97 1.93 1.99
C PHE A 82 -11.33 1.70 3.45
N SER A 83 -10.33 1.80 4.31
CA SER A 83 -10.50 1.84 5.76
C SER A 83 -9.65 2.98 6.32
N THR A 84 -10.03 3.46 7.50
CA THR A 84 -9.38 4.58 8.15
C THR A 84 -9.03 4.22 9.59
N GLY A 85 -8.04 4.91 10.14
CA GLY A 85 -7.66 4.74 11.53
C GLY A 85 -6.56 5.69 11.93
N SER A 86 -6.00 5.47 13.12
CA SER A 86 -4.88 6.22 13.66
C SER A 86 -3.86 5.26 14.21
N LEU A 87 -2.59 5.63 14.11
CA LEU A 87 -1.47 4.88 14.68
C LEU A 87 -0.64 5.82 15.54
N VAL A 88 -0.41 5.44 16.78
CA VAL A 88 0.56 6.14 17.61
C VAL A 88 1.97 5.79 17.17
N LYS A 89 2.94 6.55 17.65
CA LYS A 89 4.35 6.34 17.32
C LYS A 89 4.76 4.89 17.55
N ASN A 90 5.41 4.29 16.58
CA ASN A 90 5.94 2.90 16.59
C ASN A 90 4.87 1.81 16.64
N GLN A 91 3.59 2.16 16.51
CA GLN A 91 2.53 1.17 16.48
C GLN A 91 2.45 0.48 15.12
N THR A 92 2.19 -0.83 15.14
CA THR A 92 1.91 -1.63 13.96
C THR A 92 0.48 -2.14 14.02
N LEU A 93 -0.23 -2.04 12.90
CA LEU A 93 -1.59 -2.53 12.75
C LEU A 93 -1.71 -3.27 11.43
N THR A 94 -2.35 -4.43 11.45
CA THR A 94 -2.73 -5.12 10.21
C THR A 94 -4.14 -4.71 9.83
N THR A 95 -4.29 -4.15 8.64
CA THR A 95 -5.60 -3.77 8.10
C THR A 95 -5.93 -4.64 6.91
N ALA A 96 -7.22 -4.88 6.69
CA ALA A 96 -7.69 -5.72 5.60
C ALA A 96 -8.99 -5.18 5.03
N LEU A 97 -9.17 -5.39 3.73
CA LEU A 97 -10.42 -5.10 3.04
C LEU A 97 -10.87 -6.37 2.33
N PHE A 98 -12.19 -6.59 2.30
CA PHE A 98 -12.76 -7.79 1.70
C PHE A 98 -13.03 -7.60 0.23
N TRP A 99 -12.85 -8.67 -0.53
CA TRP A 99 -13.22 -8.71 -1.94
C TRP A 99 -13.64 -10.12 -2.32
N THR A 100 -14.74 -10.23 -3.06
CA THR A 100 -15.21 -11.50 -3.59
C THR A 100 -15.22 -11.41 -5.11
N PRO A 101 -14.27 -12.06 -5.82
CA PRO A 101 -14.26 -12.03 -7.28
C PRO A 101 -15.43 -12.82 -7.86
N HIS A 102 -16.12 -12.27 -8.84
CA HIS A 102 -17.23 -12.92 -9.51
C HIS A 102 -16.82 -13.58 -10.82
N ASN A 103 -15.69 -13.23 -11.37
CA ASN A 103 -15.18 -13.77 -12.63
C ASN A 103 -13.72 -14.20 -12.48
N GLY A 104 -13.36 -15.26 -13.19
CA GLY A 104 -11.97 -15.68 -13.30
C GLY A 104 -11.16 -14.70 -14.14
N GLY A 105 -9.86 -14.66 -13.92
CA GLY A 105 -8.96 -13.81 -14.66
C GLY A 105 -7.81 -13.32 -13.81
N THR A 106 -6.95 -12.50 -14.41
CA THR A 106 -5.84 -11.86 -13.71
C THR A 106 -6.22 -10.43 -13.37
N TYR A 107 -6.04 -10.08 -12.09
CA TYR A 107 -6.38 -8.76 -11.57
C TYR A 107 -5.13 -8.09 -11.03
N LYS A 108 -5.05 -6.78 -11.20
CA LYS A 108 -4.04 -5.95 -10.58
C LYS A 108 -4.65 -5.31 -9.35
N ILE A 109 -3.96 -5.42 -8.21
CA ILE A 109 -4.40 -4.83 -6.95
C ILE A 109 -3.42 -3.73 -6.59
N GLU A 110 -3.92 -2.52 -6.49
CA GLU A 110 -3.14 -1.36 -6.08
C GLU A 110 -3.57 -0.93 -4.69
N THR A 111 -2.61 -0.74 -3.81
CA THR A 111 -2.86 -0.27 -2.46
C THR A 111 -2.19 1.06 -2.21
N PHE A 112 -2.88 1.92 -1.49
CA PHE A 112 -2.41 3.26 -1.17
C PHE A 112 -2.58 3.52 0.32
N VAL A 113 -1.64 4.24 0.90
CA VAL A 113 -1.76 4.73 2.27
C VAL A 113 -1.61 6.25 2.22
N TRP A 114 -2.69 6.94 2.51
CA TRP A 114 -2.77 8.41 2.49
C TRP A 114 -3.07 8.94 3.88
N ASP A 115 -2.84 10.23 4.10
CA ASP A 115 -3.16 10.88 5.38
C ASP A 115 -4.68 11.10 5.52
N ASN A 116 -5.36 11.47 4.44
CA ASN A 116 -6.81 11.62 4.41
C ASN A 116 -7.30 11.63 2.95
N LEU A 117 -8.63 11.62 2.77
CA LEU A 117 -9.23 11.62 1.43
C LEU A 117 -9.43 13.01 0.85
N ARG A 118 -9.23 14.06 1.65
CA ARG A 118 -9.50 15.44 1.27
C ARG A 118 -8.27 16.12 0.69
N ASP A 119 -7.20 16.15 1.47
CA ASP A 119 -5.90 16.70 1.07
C ASP A 119 -4.91 15.56 0.97
N ILE A 120 -4.88 14.91 -0.19
CA ILE A 120 -4.15 13.66 -0.37
C ILE A 120 -2.65 13.90 -0.25
N SER A 121 -2.05 13.28 0.77
CA SER A 121 -0.62 13.20 0.93
C SER A 121 -0.26 11.72 1.17
N ALA A 122 0.61 11.18 0.35
CA ALA A 122 1.01 9.78 0.49
C ALA A 122 1.90 9.60 1.71
N LEU A 123 1.51 8.67 2.60
CA LEU A 123 2.29 8.31 3.78
C LEU A 123 3.23 7.15 3.50
N ALA A 124 2.99 6.42 2.41
CA ALA A 124 3.82 5.31 1.95
C ALA A 124 3.73 5.22 0.43
N PRO A 125 4.71 4.58 -0.24
CA PRO A 125 4.62 4.34 -1.68
C PRO A 125 3.44 3.46 -2.05
N LYS A 126 2.88 3.68 -3.24
CA LYS A 126 1.85 2.80 -3.80
C LYS A 126 2.42 1.40 -3.99
N SER A 127 1.65 0.38 -3.61
CA SER A 127 1.98 -1.02 -3.83
C SER A 127 1.12 -1.59 -4.95
N THR A 128 1.70 -2.45 -5.78
CA THR A 128 1.00 -3.12 -6.88
C THR A 128 1.28 -4.61 -6.80
N SER A 129 0.22 -5.41 -6.86
CA SER A 129 0.30 -6.88 -6.87
C SER A 129 -0.64 -7.42 -7.94
N ALA A 130 -0.32 -8.61 -8.47
CA ALA A 130 -1.18 -9.30 -9.42
C ALA A 130 -1.67 -10.60 -8.80
N ILE A 131 -2.96 -10.92 -8.99
CA ILE A 131 -3.52 -12.20 -8.57
C ILE A 131 -4.32 -12.82 -9.72
N THR A 132 -4.30 -14.14 -9.80
CA THR A 132 -5.07 -14.89 -10.77
C THR A 132 -6.16 -15.67 -10.05
N VAL A 133 -7.40 -15.45 -10.49
CA VAL A 133 -8.59 -16.10 -9.94
C VAL A 133 -9.09 -17.15 -10.95
N THR A 134 -9.36 -18.35 -10.48
CA THR A 134 -9.82 -19.45 -11.33
C THR A 134 -11.22 -19.94 -10.97
#